data_618a09fefbf039637055813f96002fb5
#
_entry.id   618a09fefbf039637055813f96002fb5
#
_cell.length_a   1.000
_cell.length_b   1.000
_cell.length_c   1.000
_cell.angle_alpha   90.00
_cell.angle_beta   90.00
_cell.angle_gamma   90.00
#
_symmetry.space_group_name_H-M   'P 1'
#
loop_
_entity.id
_entity.type
_entity.pdbx_description
1 polymer ?
#
loop_
_entity_poly.entity_id
_entity_poly.type
_entity_poly.pdbx_seq_one_letter_code
_entity_poly.pdbx_strand_id
1 'polypeptide(L)' 'LMHRVKKGETLFRLSVMYKVTVEQIQEWNDLKDNLIKEGTLLRVGFE' A
#
# COMPACT_ATOMS: atom_id res chain seq x y z
N LEU A 1 7.98 7.63 -1.48
CA LEU A 1 7.76 6.64 -2.52
C LEU A 1 6.28 6.28 -2.60
N MET A 2 5.69 6.50 -3.74
CA MET A 2 4.26 6.33 -3.93
C MET A 2 4.00 5.25 -4.98
N HIS A 3 2.87 4.56 -4.81
CA HIS A 3 2.46 3.51 -5.73
C HIS A 3 0.99 3.68 -6.07
N ARG A 4 0.65 3.65 -7.36
CA ARG A 4 -0.75 3.68 -7.78
C ARG A 4 -1.27 2.25 -7.87
N VAL A 5 -2.33 1.99 -7.12
CA VAL A 5 -2.89 0.64 -7.02
C VAL A 5 -3.45 0.19 -8.36
N LYS A 6 -3.10 -1.02 -8.75
CA LYS A 6 -3.61 -1.64 -9.97
C LYS A 6 -4.62 -2.72 -9.61
N LYS A 7 -5.47 -3.05 -10.57
CA LYS A 7 -6.51 -4.07 -10.37
C LYS A 7 -5.88 -5.37 -9.87
N GLY A 8 -6.46 -5.92 -8.82
CA GLY A 8 -6.02 -7.19 -8.27
C GLY A 8 -4.87 -7.11 -7.28
N GLU A 9 -4.32 -5.92 -7.05
CA GLU A 9 -3.25 -5.78 -6.06
C GLU A 9 -3.83 -5.75 -4.65
N THR A 10 -3.02 -6.23 -3.69
CA THR A 10 -3.39 -6.24 -2.28
C THR A 10 -2.29 -5.55 -1.48
N LEU A 11 -2.61 -5.14 -0.25
CA LEU A 11 -1.60 -4.55 0.63
C LEU A 11 -0.47 -5.53 0.89
N PHE A 12 -0.80 -6.82 1.03
CA PHE A 12 0.24 -7.81 1.25
C PHE A 12 1.23 -7.83 0.08
N ARG A 13 0.72 -7.83 -1.14
CA ARG A 13 1.59 -7.84 -2.31
C ARG A 13 2.47 -6.58 -2.36
N LEU A 14 1.88 -5.44 -2.04
CA LEU A 14 2.65 -4.19 -2.03
C LEU A 14 3.71 -4.23 -0.93
N SER A 15 3.39 -4.80 0.22
CA SER A 15 4.35 -4.90 1.31
C SER A 15 5.58 -5.72 0.89
N VAL A 16 5.34 -6.82 0.20
CA VAL A 16 6.44 -7.65 -0.30
C VAL A 16 7.23 -6.91 -1.37
N MET A 17 6.53 -6.26 -2.28
CA MET A 17 7.14 -5.55 -3.40
C MET A 17 8.07 -4.43 -2.92
N TYR A 18 7.65 -3.70 -1.89
CA TYR A 18 8.41 -2.54 -1.40
C TYR A 18 9.18 -2.85 -0.12
N LYS A 19 9.16 -4.10 0.35
CA LYS A 19 9.93 -4.55 1.52
C LYS A 19 9.57 -3.77 2.79
N VAL A 20 8.27 -3.54 2.96
CA VAL A 20 7.70 -2.91 4.15
C VAL A 20 6.60 -3.82 4.67
N THR A 21 6.08 -3.52 5.85
CA THR A 21 4.99 -4.31 6.41
C THR A 21 3.64 -3.74 5.98
N VAL A 22 2.61 -4.60 6.02
CA VAL A 22 1.25 -4.15 5.77
C VAL A 22 0.88 -3.07 6.77
N GLU A 23 1.26 -3.25 8.03
CA GLU A 23 0.97 -2.27 9.07
C GLU A 23 1.59 -0.91 8.78
N GLN A 24 2.81 -0.91 8.22
CA GLN A 24 3.44 0.35 7.84
C GLN A 24 2.66 1.06 6.75
N ILE A 25 2.23 0.32 5.73
CA ILE A 25 1.45 0.94 4.65
C ILE A 25 0.13 1.48 5.21
N GLN A 26 -0.52 0.72 6.07
CA GLN A 26 -1.77 1.17 6.68
C GLN A 26 -1.56 2.45 7.49
N GLU A 27 -0.51 2.50 8.28
CA GLU A 27 -0.22 3.66 9.10
C GLU A 27 0.09 4.89 8.26
N TRP A 28 0.91 4.71 7.23
CA TRP A 28 1.30 5.84 6.39
C TRP A 28 0.13 6.43 5.60
N ASN A 29 -0.93 5.65 5.39
CA ASN A 29 -2.06 6.06 4.57
C ASN A 29 -3.37 6.16 5.36
N ASP A 30 -3.29 6.02 6.69
CA ASP A 30 -4.46 6.10 7.56
C ASP A 30 -5.55 5.10 7.17
N LEU A 31 -5.13 3.89 6.85
CA LEU A 31 -6.03 2.81 6.49
C LEU A 31 -6.36 1.97 7.72
N LYS A 32 -7.62 1.57 7.85
CA LYS A 32 -8.06 0.77 9.00
C LYS A 32 -8.25 -0.71 8.65
N ASP A 33 -8.20 -1.04 7.36
CA ASP A 33 -8.34 -2.42 6.91
C ASP A 33 -7.46 -2.62 5.69
N ASN A 34 -7.61 -3.76 5.03
CA ASN A 34 -6.77 -4.12 3.89
C ASN A 34 -7.43 -3.80 2.55
N LEU A 35 -8.56 -3.12 2.56
CA LEU A 35 -9.28 -2.81 1.33
C LEU A 35 -8.64 -1.60 0.65
N ILE A 36 -8.24 -1.79 -0.59
CA ILE A 36 -7.69 -0.71 -1.40
C ILE A 36 -8.38 -0.74 -2.76
N LYS A 37 -8.50 0.43 -3.36
CA LYS A 37 -9.18 0.56 -4.65
C LYS A 37 -8.17 0.80 -5.76
N GLU A 38 -8.44 0.21 -6.90
CA GLU A 38 -7.66 0.47 -8.11
C GLU A 38 -7.61 1.98 -8.37
N GLY A 39 -6.44 2.50 -8.69
CA GLY A 39 -6.25 3.91 -8.99
C GLY A 39 -5.87 4.75 -7.79
N THR A 40 -5.98 4.20 -6.57
CA THR A 40 -5.58 4.93 -5.37
C THR A 40 -4.07 5.09 -5.34
N LEU A 41 -3.61 6.26 -4.93
CA LEU A 41 -2.18 6.52 -4.76
C LEU A 41 -1.83 6.32 -3.29
N LEU A 42 -0.95 5.36 -3.02
CA LEU A 42 -0.55 5.00 -1.67
C LEU A 42 0.91 5.33 -1.44
N ARG A 43 1.19 5.79 -0.22
CA ARG A 43 2.58 5.91 0.20
C ARG A 43 3.09 4.54 0.64
N VAL A 44 4.18 4.10 0.04
CA VAL A 44 4.77 2.79 0.33
C VAL A 44 6.21 2.91 0.80
N GLY A 45 6.68 4.12 1.05
CA GLY A 45 8.02 4.37 1.56
C GLY A 45 8.27 5.86 1.58
N PHE A 46 9.48 6.24 2.01
CA PHE A 46 9.84 7.65 2.17
C PHE A 46 11.09 8.03 1.38
N GLU A 47 11.44 7.24 0.41
CA GLU A 47 12.58 7.59 -0.45
C GLU A 47 12.15 8.18 -1.77
#